data_d57c8fb080ea4e603fd2e4334e60452f
#
_entry.id   d57c8fb080ea4e603fd2e4334e60452f
#
_cell.length_a   1.000
_cell.length_b   1.000
_cell.length_c   1.000
_cell.angle_alpha   90.00
_cell.angle_beta   90.00
_cell.angle_gamma   90.00
#
_symmetry.space_group_name_H-M   'P 1'
#
loop_
_entity.id
_entity.type
_entity.pdbx_description
1 polymer ?
#
loop_
_entity_poly.entity_id
_entity_poly.type
_entity_poly.pdbx_seq_one_letter_code
_entity_poly.pdbx_strand_id
1 'polypeptide(L)'
;MPPQNNYITKILSMPLVNNGLQNLIDKYYGIQLKEIKATAQSVNSITFPRVNEIKQDCINQLQLSERPKVLITKALQGINALALQIDKQPHILLSPKAAICLSDGELKFLLGHELGHIMQGNLLCHVANGLLQNVQKKADVLGVMLADMIEVPLKDWCRENEYRADLAGLKCCQDIEHVYALMAKVAKSEQQSMAPSLMEIYKDHPMIANRLKRLEQYRFLNIHHHEN
;
A
#
# COMPACT_ATOMS: atom_id res chain seq x y z
N MET A 1 -14.91 2.49 -16.03
CA MET A 1 -13.50 2.38 -15.57
C MET A 1 -12.60 2.70 -16.75
N PRO A 2 -11.61 3.59 -16.62
CA PRO A 2 -10.65 3.77 -17.72
C PRO A 2 -9.91 2.46 -17.96
N PRO A 3 -9.51 2.19 -19.23
CA PRO A 3 -8.82 0.96 -19.56
C PRO A 3 -7.55 0.86 -18.72
N GLN A 4 -7.34 -0.32 -18.11
CA GLN A 4 -6.07 -0.64 -17.44
C GLN A 4 -4.94 -0.33 -18.43
N ASN A 5 -3.89 0.31 -17.97
CA ASN A 5 -2.65 0.39 -18.74
C ASN A 5 -2.03 -1.02 -18.77
N ASN A 6 -2.66 -1.90 -19.58
CA ASN A 6 -2.38 -3.33 -19.70
C ASN A 6 -0.90 -3.60 -20.01
N TYR A 7 -0.20 -2.59 -20.53
CA TYR A 7 1.20 -2.71 -20.92
C TYR A 7 2.12 -2.82 -19.71
N ILE A 8 2.03 -1.89 -18.75
CA ILE A 8 2.89 -1.91 -17.54
C ILE A 8 2.55 -3.11 -16.67
N THR A 9 1.28 -3.41 -16.46
CA THR A 9 0.85 -4.61 -15.72
C THR A 9 1.43 -5.88 -16.38
N LYS A 10 1.38 -5.96 -17.71
CA LYS A 10 1.93 -7.08 -18.47
C LYS A 10 3.46 -7.18 -18.34
N ILE A 11 4.18 -6.06 -18.40
CA ILE A 11 5.64 -6.03 -18.20
C ILE A 11 6.00 -6.48 -16.79
N LEU A 12 5.35 -5.91 -15.77
CA LEU A 12 5.66 -6.22 -14.37
C LEU A 12 5.25 -7.66 -13.97
N SER A 13 4.26 -8.24 -14.66
CA SER A 13 3.87 -9.65 -14.47
C SER A 13 4.78 -10.65 -15.19
N MET A 14 5.69 -10.19 -16.09
CA MET A 14 6.65 -11.08 -16.72
C MET A 14 7.57 -11.70 -15.66
N PRO A 15 7.75 -13.03 -15.65
CA PRO A 15 8.54 -13.71 -14.61
C PRO A 15 9.96 -13.17 -14.47
N LEU A 16 10.59 -12.79 -15.58
CA LEU A 16 11.94 -12.20 -15.59
C LEU A 16 11.97 -10.85 -14.87
N VAL A 17 11.00 -9.98 -15.13
CA VAL A 17 10.92 -8.64 -14.53
C VAL A 17 10.54 -8.74 -13.06
N ASN A 18 9.54 -9.55 -12.74
CA ASN A 18 9.08 -9.76 -11.37
C ASN A 18 10.20 -10.37 -10.49
N ASN A 19 10.87 -11.42 -10.98
CA ASN A 19 12.01 -12.02 -10.27
C ASN A 19 13.19 -11.05 -10.14
N GLY A 20 13.46 -10.24 -11.18
CA GLY A 20 14.48 -9.20 -11.12
C GLY A 20 14.20 -8.15 -10.05
N LEU A 21 12.97 -7.65 -9.98
CA LEU A 21 12.53 -6.71 -8.96
C LEU A 21 12.59 -7.34 -7.56
N GLN A 22 12.14 -8.58 -7.40
CA GLN A 22 12.20 -9.28 -6.12
C GLN A 22 13.65 -9.47 -5.65
N ASN A 23 14.55 -9.84 -6.53
CA ASN A 23 15.99 -9.96 -6.20
C ASN A 23 16.60 -8.61 -5.78
N LEU A 24 16.16 -7.50 -6.38
CA LEU A 24 16.59 -6.17 -5.97
C LEU A 24 16.03 -5.80 -4.59
N ILE A 25 14.77 -6.12 -4.32
CA ILE A 25 14.17 -5.94 -2.98
C ILE A 25 14.98 -6.71 -1.94
N ASP A 26 15.24 -7.98 -2.19
CA ASP A 26 15.97 -8.84 -1.27
C ASP A 26 17.40 -8.33 -1.05
N LYS A 27 18.03 -7.79 -2.10
CA LYS A 27 19.38 -7.21 -2.01
C LYS A 27 19.42 -5.90 -1.21
N TYR A 28 18.46 -5.00 -1.42
CA TYR A 28 18.50 -3.67 -0.80
C TYR A 28 17.79 -3.61 0.55
N TYR A 29 16.76 -4.44 0.74
CA TYR A 29 15.91 -4.41 1.95
C TYR A 29 15.88 -5.73 2.72
N GLY A 30 16.50 -6.81 2.21
CA GLY A 30 16.42 -8.16 2.78
C GLY A 30 16.91 -8.24 4.23
N ILE A 31 17.96 -7.50 4.60
CA ILE A 31 18.45 -7.43 5.99
C ILE A 31 17.41 -6.76 6.87
N GLN A 32 16.89 -5.60 6.45
CA GLN A 32 15.88 -4.87 7.20
C GLN A 32 14.58 -5.65 7.35
N LEU A 33 14.15 -6.36 6.31
CA LEU A 33 12.96 -7.22 6.36
C LEU A 33 13.14 -8.41 7.32
N LYS A 34 14.34 -8.99 7.39
CA LYS A 34 14.66 -10.04 8.36
C LYS A 34 14.63 -9.51 9.80
N GLU A 35 15.19 -8.33 10.05
CA GLU A 35 15.15 -7.67 11.36
C GLU A 35 13.72 -7.33 11.78
N ILE A 36 12.91 -6.79 10.86
CA ILE A 36 11.50 -6.51 11.09
C ILE A 36 10.78 -7.81 11.47
N LYS A 37 10.97 -8.89 10.69
CA LYS A 37 10.33 -10.18 10.97
C LYS A 37 10.74 -10.76 12.33
N ALA A 38 11.99 -10.55 12.73
CA ALA A 38 12.50 -11.04 14.02
C ALA A 38 11.98 -10.24 15.23
N THR A 39 11.69 -8.93 15.05
CA THR A 39 11.34 -8.03 16.15
C THR A 39 9.86 -7.63 16.18
N ALA A 40 9.13 -7.84 15.09
CA ALA A 40 7.72 -7.50 14.98
C ALA A 40 6.83 -8.48 15.76
N GLN A 41 5.72 -7.96 16.28
CA GLN A 41 4.72 -8.75 16.96
C GLN A 41 3.63 -9.21 15.97
N SER A 42 3.39 -10.51 15.90
CA SER A 42 2.35 -11.06 15.04
C SER A 42 0.95 -10.77 15.59
N VAL A 43 0.06 -10.31 14.72
CA VAL A 43 -1.35 -10.08 15.05
C VAL A 43 -2.13 -11.39 14.97
N ASN A 44 -2.72 -11.78 16.08
CA ASN A 44 -3.62 -12.93 16.20
C ASN A 44 -4.69 -12.65 17.27
N SER A 45 -5.58 -13.62 17.51
CA SER A 45 -6.69 -13.50 18.47
C SER A 45 -6.25 -13.34 19.95
N ILE A 46 -4.99 -13.63 20.27
CA ILE A 46 -4.44 -13.53 21.62
C ILE A 46 -3.68 -12.22 21.81
N THR A 47 -2.77 -11.88 20.88
CA THR A 47 -1.86 -10.73 21.02
C THR A 47 -2.53 -9.40 20.74
N PHE A 48 -3.30 -9.32 19.65
CA PHE A 48 -4.02 -8.11 19.22
C PHE A 48 -5.43 -8.48 18.70
N PRO A 49 -6.35 -8.89 19.59
CA PRO A 49 -7.65 -9.43 19.21
C PRO A 49 -8.46 -8.45 18.34
N ARG A 50 -8.50 -7.16 18.72
CA ARG A 50 -9.20 -6.10 17.98
C ARG A 50 -8.68 -5.97 16.54
N VAL A 51 -7.37 -5.86 16.35
CA VAL A 51 -6.75 -5.73 15.02
C VAL A 51 -6.98 -6.99 14.18
N ASN A 52 -6.92 -8.15 14.83
CA ASN A 52 -7.17 -9.43 14.17
C ASN A 52 -8.62 -9.57 13.69
N GLU A 53 -9.60 -9.16 14.49
CA GLU A 53 -11.02 -9.15 14.13
C GLU A 53 -11.26 -8.24 12.93
N ILE A 54 -10.79 -6.98 13.00
CA ILE A 54 -10.90 -6.01 11.92
C ILE A 54 -10.27 -6.54 10.62
N LYS A 55 -9.09 -7.17 10.72
CA LYS A 55 -8.45 -7.81 9.58
C LYS A 55 -9.32 -8.91 8.97
N GLN A 56 -9.92 -9.78 9.78
CA GLN A 56 -10.79 -10.85 9.28
C GLN A 56 -12.05 -10.29 8.61
N ASP A 57 -12.66 -9.26 9.19
CA ASP A 57 -13.79 -8.56 8.59
C ASP A 57 -13.45 -8.02 7.20
N CYS A 58 -12.32 -7.32 7.07
CA CYS A 58 -11.87 -6.77 5.78
C CYS A 58 -11.61 -7.89 4.76
N ILE A 59 -10.94 -8.98 5.14
CA ILE A 59 -10.69 -10.14 4.26
C ILE A 59 -12.01 -10.72 3.75
N ASN A 60 -13.00 -10.87 4.64
CA ASN A 60 -14.32 -11.41 4.29
C ASN A 60 -15.08 -10.45 3.35
N GLN A 61 -15.10 -9.14 3.65
CA GLN A 61 -15.77 -8.13 2.81
C GLN A 61 -15.15 -8.01 1.41
N LEU A 62 -13.83 -8.14 1.31
CA LEU A 62 -13.10 -8.13 0.04
C LEU A 62 -13.13 -9.49 -0.68
N GLN A 63 -13.63 -10.54 -0.03
CA GLN A 63 -13.64 -11.92 -0.53
C GLN A 63 -12.23 -12.41 -0.93
N LEU A 64 -11.24 -12.05 -0.11
CA LEU A 64 -9.86 -12.38 -0.39
C LEU A 64 -9.59 -13.85 -0.10
N SER A 65 -9.04 -14.58 -1.08
CA SER A 65 -8.60 -15.99 -0.88
C SER A 65 -7.31 -16.05 -0.06
N GLU A 66 -6.41 -15.09 -0.26
CA GLU A 66 -5.16 -14.97 0.49
C GLU A 66 -5.41 -14.43 1.90
N ARG A 67 -4.66 -14.96 2.87
CA ARG A 67 -4.75 -14.54 4.27
C ARG A 67 -3.41 -13.97 4.72
N PRO A 68 -3.13 -12.69 4.45
CA PRO A 68 -1.87 -12.07 4.80
C PRO A 68 -1.67 -12.03 6.32
N LYS A 69 -0.41 -12.16 6.73
CA LYS A 69 -0.03 -11.94 8.12
C LYS A 69 0.07 -10.45 8.38
N VAL A 70 -0.44 -10.00 9.53
CA VAL A 70 -0.24 -8.62 10.00
C VAL A 70 0.81 -8.64 11.11
N LEU A 71 1.81 -7.79 10.98
CA LEU A 71 2.92 -7.64 11.92
C LEU A 71 2.95 -6.20 12.44
N ILE A 72 2.90 -6.03 13.76
CA ILE A 72 3.09 -4.72 14.38
C ILE A 72 4.58 -4.49 14.60
N THR A 73 5.11 -3.41 14.02
CA THR A 73 6.55 -3.10 14.05
C THR A 73 6.84 -1.65 14.34
N LYS A 74 7.85 -1.40 15.17
CA LYS A 74 8.40 -0.06 15.44
C LYS A 74 9.23 0.51 14.30
N ALA A 75 9.53 -0.29 13.26
CA ALA A 75 10.17 0.18 12.04
C ALA A 75 9.29 1.18 11.27
N LEU A 76 7.96 1.10 11.42
CA LEU A 76 7.01 2.09 10.91
C LEU A 76 6.68 3.11 12.01
N GLN A 77 6.92 4.38 11.71
CA GLN A 77 6.62 5.49 12.61
C GLN A 77 5.28 6.16 12.21
N GLY A 78 4.74 6.96 13.13
CA GLY A 78 3.47 7.65 12.89
C GLY A 78 2.28 6.69 12.75
N ILE A 79 1.24 7.14 12.06
CA ILE A 79 0.11 6.31 11.64
C ILE A 79 0.44 5.77 10.26
N ASN A 80 0.77 4.48 10.18
CA ASN A 80 1.32 3.91 8.97
C ASN A 80 1.05 2.41 8.85
N ALA A 81 0.90 1.93 7.60
CA ALA A 81 0.85 0.53 7.25
C ALA A 81 1.56 0.30 5.91
N LEU A 82 1.99 -0.92 5.60
CA LEU A 82 2.68 -1.27 4.37
C LEU A 82 2.44 -2.74 4.02
N ALA A 83 1.82 -2.98 2.86
CA ALA A 83 1.72 -4.30 2.28
C ALA A 83 3.00 -4.65 1.50
N LEU A 84 3.56 -5.83 1.75
CA LEU A 84 4.77 -6.31 1.08
C LEU A 84 4.85 -7.84 1.12
N GLN A 85 5.79 -8.41 0.35
CA GLN A 85 6.11 -9.83 0.42
C GLN A 85 7.33 -10.08 1.30
N ILE A 86 7.20 -11.05 2.22
CA ILE A 86 8.33 -11.61 3.00
C ILE A 86 8.31 -13.12 2.77
N ASP A 87 9.42 -13.69 2.30
CA ASP A 87 9.52 -15.12 1.97
C ASP A 87 8.38 -15.61 1.05
N LYS A 88 8.06 -14.82 0.03
CA LYS A 88 6.98 -15.08 -0.95
C LYS A 88 5.56 -15.14 -0.35
N GLN A 89 5.39 -14.69 0.88
CA GLN A 89 4.10 -14.60 1.54
C GLN A 89 3.69 -13.14 1.72
N PRO A 90 2.42 -12.78 1.46
CA PRO A 90 1.95 -11.43 1.67
C PRO A 90 1.88 -11.10 3.17
N HIS A 91 2.40 -9.95 3.53
CA HIS A 91 2.38 -9.40 4.87
C HIS A 91 1.90 -7.96 4.85
N ILE A 92 1.26 -7.54 5.93
CA ILE A 92 0.98 -6.14 6.21
C ILE A 92 1.78 -5.76 7.46
N LEU A 93 2.70 -4.83 7.31
CA LEU A 93 3.33 -4.17 8.44
C LEU A 93 2.41 -3.06 8.94
N LEU A 94 2.20 -2.97 10.25
CA LEU A 94 1.37 -1.94 10.88
C LEU A 94 2.17 -1.25 11.98
N SER A 95 2.12 0.07 12.02
CA SER A 95 2.77 0.81 13.12
C SER A 95 2.01 0.62 14.43
N PRO A 96 2.69 0.67 15.58
CA PRO A 96 2.03 0.61 16.89
C PRO A 96 1.02 1.74 17.08
N LYS A 97 1.33 2.94 16.56
CA LYS A 97 0.43 4.10 16.65
C LYS A 97 -0.86 3.89 15.85
N ALA A 98 -0.80 3.28 14.67
CA ALA A 98 -1.97 2.94 13.89
C ALA A 98 -2.86 1.92 14.63
N ALA A 99 -2.25 0.87 15.20
CA ALA A 99 -2.97 -0.17 15.93
C ALA A 99 -3.72 0.37 17.18
N ILE A 100 -3.18 1.41 17.84
CA ILE A 100 -3.69 1.93 19.12
C ILE A 100 -4.59 3.15 18.92
N CYS A 101 -4.22 4.09 18.04
CA CYS A 101 -4.84 5.42 17.98
C CYS A 101 -5.97 5.53 16.95
N LEU A 102 -6.13 4.56 16.05
CA LEU A 102 -7.20 4.58 15.07
C LEU A 102 -8.49 3.98 15.65
N SER A 103 -9.64 4.58 15.29
CA SER A 103 -10.94 3.96 15.50
C SER A 103 -11.08 2.69 14.64
N ASP A 104 -12.10 1.87 14.89
CA ASP A 104 -12.34 0.65 14.11
C ASP A 104 -12.56 0.94 12.63
N GLY A 105 -13.34 1.98 12.31
CA GLY A 105 -13.61 2.38 10.94
C GLY A 105 -12.36 2.90 10.23
N GLU A 106 -11.54 3.73 10.88
CA GLU A 106 -10.27 4.21 10.35
C GLU A 106 -9.28 3.05 10.11
N LEU A 107 -9.21 2.09 11.05
CA LEU A 107 -8.35 0.92 10.92
C LEU A 107 -8.86 -0.04 9.86
N LYS A 108 -10.19 -0.19 9.68
CA LYS A 108 -10.81 -0.91 8.56
C LYS A 108 -10.41 -0.31 7.22
N PHE A 109 -10.46 1.03 7.10
CA PHE A 109 -10.00 1.67 5.87
C PHE A 109 -8.53 1.40 5.61
N LEU A 110 -7.65 1.61 6.61
CA LEU A 110 -6.20 1.41 6.45
C LEU A 110 -5.85 -0.03 6.08
N LEU A 111 -6.38 -1.01 6.81
CA LEU A 111 -6.13 -2.43 6.51
C LEU A 111 -6.78 -2.86 5.19
N GLY A 112 -7.97 -2.34 4.88
CA GLY A 112 -8.65 -2.58 3.60
C GLY A 112 -7.86 -2.04 2.41
N HIS A 113 -7.22 -0.88 2.55
CA HIS A 113 -6.32 -0.30 1.56
C HIS A 113 -5.11 -1.22 1.30
N GLU A 114 -4.43 -1.67 2.35
CA GLU A 114 -3.29 -2.59 2.23
C GLU A 114 -3.71 -3.96 1.63
N LEU A 115 -4.87 -4.47 2.02
CA LEU A 115 -5.45 -5.67 1.41
C LEU A 115 -5.79 -5.45 -0.08
N GLY A 116 -6.19 -4.23 -0.45
CA GLY A 116 -6.39 -3.83 -1.83
C GLY A 116 -5.12 -3.97 -2.69
N HIS A 117 -3.96 -3.58 -2.16
CA HIS A 117 -2.68 -3.80 -2.83
C HIS A 117 -2.36 -5.29 -3.01
N ILE A 118 -2.60 -6.10 -1.98
CA ILE A 118 -2.41 -7.56 -2.06
C ILE A 118 -3.33 -8.17 -3.11
N MET A 119 -4.62 -7.82 -3.10
CA MET A 119 -5.62 -8.30 -4.05
C MET A 119 -5.25 -8.00 -5.51
N GLN A 120 -4.60 -6.87 -5.75
CA GLN A 120 -4.17 -6.48 -7.09
C GLN A 120 -2.85 -7.14 -7.53
N GLY A 121 -2.14 -7.81 -6.64
CA GLY A 121 -0.80 -8.35 -6.89
C GLY A 121 0.27 -7.28 -7.15
N ASN A 122 0.03 -6.04 -6.74
CA ASN A 122 0.82 -4.87 -7.11
C ASN A 122 1.75 -4.38 -5.98
N LEU A 123 2.19 -5.28 -5.11
CA LEU A 123 3.08 -4.96 -3.98
C LEU A 123 4.44 -4.37 -4.41
N LEU A 124 4.79 -4.53 -5.69
CA LEU A 124 6.06 -4.05 -6.25
C LEU A 124 6.01 -2.60 -6.75
N CYS A 125 4.84 -1.96 -6.78
CA CYS A 125 4.68 -0.63 -7.34
C CYS A 125 5.58 0.41 -6.66
N HIS A 126 5.51 0.48 -5.33
CA HIS A 126 6.30 1.44 -4.57
C HIS A 126 7.80 1.17 -4.65
N VAL A 127 8.18 -0.12 -4.67
CA VAL A 127 9.57 -0.53 -4.81
C VAL A 127 10.10 -0.23 -6.21
N ALA A 128 9.29 -0.44 -7.25
CA ALA A 128 9.68 -0.19 -8.63
C ALA A 128 10.01 1.30 -8.86
N ASN A 129 9.24 2.22 -8.29
CA ASN A 129 9.53 3.65 -8.35
C ASN A 129 10.86 4.02 -7.65
N GLY A 130 11.09 3.53 -6.42
CA GLY A 130 12.33 3.76 -5.70
C GLY A 130 13.56 3.19 -6.44
N LEU A 131 13.42 2.01 -7.05
CA LEU A 131 14.47 1.40 -7.86
C LEU A 131 14.76 2.19 -9.13
N LEU A 132 13.72 2.70 -9.81
CA LEU A 132 13.87 3.52 -11.00
C LEU A 132 14.68 4.78 -10.71
N GLN A 133 14.37 5.49 -9.62
CA GLN A 133 15.14 6.66 -9.17
C GLN A 133 16.61 6.32 -8.86
N ASN A 134 16.89 5.13 -8.29
CA ASN A 134 18.25 4.69 -8.03
C ASN A 134 19.00 4.34 -9.31
N VAL A 135 18.32 3.76 -10.31
CA VAL A 135 18.91 3.50 -11.65
C VAL A 135 19.24 4.82 -12.33
N GLN A 136 18.33 5.81 -12.34
CA GLN A 136 18.58 7.13 -12.93
C GLN A 136 19.84 7.82 -12.34
N LYS A 137 20.08 7.68 -11.04
CA LYS A 137 21.26 8.28 -10.37
C LYS A 137 22.59 7.64 -10.75
N LYS A 138 22.59 6.41 -11.29
CA LYS A 138 23.79 5.60 -11.55
C LYS A 138 23.97 5.20 -13.02
N ALA A 139 22.98 5.45 -13.86
CA ALA A 139 22.98 5.06 -15.26
C ALA A 139 23.74 6.08 -16.12
N ASP A 140 24.21 5.62 -17.28
CA ASP A 140 24.67 6.49 -18.36
C ASP A 140 23.49 7.22 -19.03
N VAL A 141 23.80 8.08 -20.00
CA VAL A 141 22.78 8.90 -20.70
C VAL A 141 21.67 8.04 -21.31
N LEU A 142 21.99 6.89 -21.89
CA LEU A 142 21.01 5.99 -22.50
C LEU A 142 20.13 5.34 -21.43
N GLY A 143 20.72 4.91 -20.33
CA GLY A 143 19.98 4.35 -19.19
C GLY A 143 19.03 5.35 -18.54
N VAL A 144 19.43 6.61 -18.43
CA VAL A 144 18.56 7.71 -17.96
C VAL A 144 17.37 7.91 -18.91
N MET A 145 17.62 7.99 -20.22
CA MET A 145 16.54 8.16 -21.21
C MET A 145 15.54 6.99 -21.19
N LEU A 146 16.01 5.76 -21.06
CA LEU A 146 15.13 4.58 -20.94
C LEU A 146 14.32 4.61 -19.63
N ALA A 147 14.93 5.02 -18.53
CA ALA A 147 14.26 5.16 -17.26
C ALA A 147 13.16 6.23 -17.32
N ASP A 148 13.43 7.38 -17.93
CA ASP A 148 12.47 8.46 -18.12
C ASP A 148 11.26 8.03 -18.97
N MET A 149 11.47 7.22 -20.00
CA MET A 149 10.37 6.66 -20.81
C MET A 149 9.42 5.76 -20.01
N ILE A 150 9.91 5.10 -18.99
CA ILE A 150 9.14 4.16 -18.14
C ILE A 150 8.52 4.91 -16.95
N GLU A 151 9.14 5.99 -16.50
CA GLU A 151 8.75 6.69 -15.28
C GLU A 151 7.29 7.16 -15.29
N VAL A 152 6.87 7.84 -16.35
CA VAL A 152 5.50 8.38 -16.43
C VAL A 152 4.45 7.28 -16.46
N PRO A 153 4.55 6.25 -17.35
CA PRO A 153 3.61 5.11 -17.32
C PRO A 153 3.59 4.36 -15.98
N LEU A 154 4.76 4.22 -15.33
CA LEU A 154 4.87 3.56 -14.03
C LEU A 154 4.17 4.36 -12.93
N LYS A 155 4.39 5.68 -12.88
CA LYS A 155 3.72 6.57 -11.92
C LYS A 155 2.20 6.61 -12.11
N ASP A 156 1.73 6.61 -13.37
CA ASP A 156 0.29 6.54 -13.67
C ASP A 156 -0.32 5.22 -13.22
N TRP A 157 0.38 4.11 -13.46
CA TRP A 157 -0.05 2.80 -13.02
C TRP A 157 -0.07 2.69 -11.48
N CYS A 158 0.95 3.19 -10.78
CA CYS A 158 0.98 3.23 -9.33
C CYS A 158 -0.17 4.07 -8.76
N ARG A 159 -0.44 5.22 -9.35
CA ARG A 159 -1.55 6.10 -8.97
C ARG A 159 -2.91 5.43 -9.12
N GLU A 160 -3.12 4.68 -10.20
CA GLU A 160 -4.35 3.93 -10.40
C GLU A 160 -4.50 2.78 -9.38
N ASN A 161 -3.38 2.14 -9.01
CA ASN A 161 -3.38 1.11 -7.96
C ASN A 161 -3.73 1.69 -6.59
N GLU A 162 -3.24 2.88 -6.26
CA GLU A 162 -3.63 3.60 -5.04
C GLU A 162 -5.14 3.85 -4.97
N TYR A 163 -5.73 4.32 -6.08
CA TYR A 163 -7.17 4.56 -6.11
C TYR A 163 -7.99 3.29 -5.94
N ARG A 164 -7.53 2.16 -6.49
CA ARG A 164 -8.20 0.87 -6.29
C ARG A 164 -8.04 0.35 -4.87
N ALA A 165 -6.88 0.58 -4.27
CA ALA A 165 -6.64 0.27 -2.87
C ALA A 165 -7.53 1.13 -1.96
N ASP A 166 -7.70 2.42 -2.28
CA ASP A 166 -8.63 3.29 -1.57
C ASP A 166 -10.09 2.82 -1.65
N LEU A 167 -10.52 2.34 -2.83
CA LEU A 167 -11.86 1.76 -2.99
C LEU A 167 -12.03 0.48 -2.15
N ALA A 168 -11.01 -0.36 -2.06
CA ALA A 168 -11.02 -1.53 -1.18
C ALA A 168 -11.12 -1.11 0.30
N GLY A 169 -10.35 -0.09 0.70
CA GLY A 169 -10.45 0.52 2.03
C GLY A 169 -11.83 1.06 2.34
N LEU A 170 -12.42 1.83 1.41
CA LEU A 170 -13.77 2.37 1.57
C LEU A 170 -14.83 1.25 1.67
N LYS A 171 -14.69 0.19 0.88
CA LYS A 171 -15.57 -0.98 0.99
C LYS A 171 -15.49 -1.63 2.38
N CYS A 172 -14.31 -1.67 2.99
CA CYS A 172 -14.11 -2.23 4.33
C CYS A 172 -14.69 -1.34 5.45
N CYS A 173 -14.49 -0.02 5.40
CA CYS A 173 -14.96 0.89 6.44
C CYS A 173 -16.43 1.33 6.24
N GLN A 174 -16.96 1.26 5.02
CA GLN A 174 -18.35 1.58 4.61
C GLN A 174 -18.77 3.04 4.83
N ASP A 175 -17.93 3.87 5.45
CA ASP A 175 -18.23 5.28 5.70
C ASP A 175 -17.01 6.16 5.36
N ILE A 176 -17.24 7.16 4.51
CA ILE A 176 -16.23 8.09 4.05
C ILE A 176 -15.70 9.00 5.16
N GLU A 177 -16.47 9.23 6.22
CA GLU A 177 -16.03 10.03 7.37
C GLU A 177 -14.82 9.41 8.06
N HIS A 178 -14.72 8.07 8.10
CA HIS A 178 -13.54 7.38 8.60
C HIS A 178 -12.31 7.63 7.73
N VAL A 179 -12.52 7.78 6.41
CA VAL A 179 -11.42 8.11 5.46
C VAL A 179 -10.90 9.52 5.72
N TYR A 180 -11.80 10.51 5.86
CA TYR A 180 -11.44 11.89 6.18
C TYR A 180 -10.68 11.98 7.51
N ALA A 181 -11.21 11.33 8.54
CA ALA A 181 -10.60 11.32 9.87
C ALA A 181 -9.19 10.69 9.84
N LEU A 182 -9.02 9.55 9.15
CA LEU A 182 -7.72 8.91 8.99
C LEU A 182 -6.74 9.81 8.24
N MET A 183 -7.13 10.33 7.08
CA MET A 183 -6.24 11.16 6.27
C MET A 183 -5.81 12.44 6.99
N ALA A 184 -6.70 13.06 7.79
CA ALA A 184 -6.34 14.19 8.64
C ALA A 184 -5.31 13.81 9.72
N LYS A 185 -5.44 12.62 10.32
CA LYS A 185 -4.47 12.10 11.31
C LYS A 185 -3.12 11.78 10.66
N VAL A 186 -3.12 11.18 9.47
CA VAL A 186 -1.90 10.88 8.71
C VAL A 186 -1.16 12.15 8.36
N ALA A 187 -1.83 13.16 7.78
CA ALA A 187 -1.22 14.45 7.44
C ALA A 187 -0.56 15.13 8.65
N LYS A 188 -1.19 15.06 9.83
CA LYS A 188 -0.58 15.57 11.08
C LYS A 188 0.62 14.76 11.53
N SER A 189 0.64 13.44 11.30
CA SER A 189 1.72 12.56 11.72
C SER A 189 2.95 12.66 10.83
N GLU A 190 2.79 12.92 9.53
CA GLU A 190 3.89 13.11 8.58
C GLU A 190 4.73 14.34 8.89
N GLN A 191 4.13 15.38 9.44
CA GLN A 191 4.85 16.57 9.88
C GLN A 191 5.82 16.32 11.07
N GLN A 192 5.69 15.18 11.75
CA GLN A 192 6.40 14.90 13.01
C GLN A 192 7.52 13.86 12.92
N SER A 193 7.69 13.15 11.80
CA SER A 193 8.59 11.99 11.78
C SER A 193 9.10 11.64 10.39
N MET A 194 10.41 11.68 10.24
CA MET A 194 11.13 11.21 9.07
C MET A 194 12.28 10.29 9.49
N ALA A 195 12.13 8.97 9.34
CA ALA A 195 13.26 8.05 9.32
C ALA A 195 13.56 7.66 7.86
N PRO A 196 14.83 7.76 7.37
CA PRO A 196 15.10 7.90 5.94
C PRO A 196 14.94 6.67 5.05
N SER A 197 14.98 5.43 5.53
CA SER A 197 15.21 4.28 4.66
C SER A 197 13.98 3.54 4.15
N LEU A 198 12.95 3.35 4.98
CA LEU A 198 11.68 2.76 4.53
C LEU A 198 10.72 3.81 3.96
N MET A 199 10.94 5.09 4.28
CA MET A 199 10.12 6.22 3.82
C MET A 199 10.34 6.58 2.35
N GLU A 200 11.43 6.14 1.70
CA GLU A 200 11.59 6.32 0.25
C GLU A 200 10.53 5.55 -0.54
N ILE A 201 10.07 4.40 -0.01
CA ILE A 201 9.00 3.59 -0.59
C ILE A 201 7.65 4.33 -0.48
N TYR A 202 7.49 5.19 0.53
CA TYR A 202 6.23 5.88 0.86
C TYR A 202 5.99 7.20 0.14
N LYS A 203 7.03 7.82 -0.43
CA LYS A 203 6.94 9.18 -1.02
C LYS A 203 6.09 9.29 -2.28
N ASP A 204 5.67 8.18 -2.85
CA ASP A 204 4.98 8.15 -4.14
C ASP A 204 3.45 8.04 -4.03
N HIS A 205 2.88 8.17 -2.83
CA HIS A 205 1.42 8.24 -2.71
C HIS A 205 0.86 9.52 -3.32
N PRO A 206 -0.20 9.45 -4.14
CA PRO A 206 -0.88 10.63 -4.67
C PRO A 206 -1.28 11.57 -3.54
N MET A 207 -1.29 12.86 -3.82
CA MET A 207 -1.74 13.88 -2.84
C MET A 207 -3.11 13.47 -2.26
N ILE A 208 -3.23 13.53 -0.95
CA ILE A 208 -4.44 13.18 -0.19
C ILE A 208 -5.70 13.83 -0.79
N ALA A 209 -5.61 15.10 -1.21
CA ALA A 209 -6.71 15.81 -1.82
C ALA A 209 -7.26 15.14 -3.11
N ASN A 210 -6.37 14.60 -3.95
CA ASN A 210 -6.77 13.91 -5.18
C ASN A 210 -7.42 12.54 -4.89
N ARG A 211 -6.93 11.83 -3.88
CA ARG A 211 -7.50 10.57 -3.41
C ARG A 211 -8.92 10.79 -2.88
N LEU A 212 -9.12 11.77 -1.99
CA LEU A 212 -10.43 12.12 -1.44
C LEU A 212 -11.42 12.51 -2.53
N LYS A 213 -11.04 13.40 -3.44
CA LYS A 213 -11.90 13.82 -4.55
C LYS A 213 -12.39 12.64 -5.39
N ARG A 214 -11.54 11.66 -5.63
CA ARG A 214 -11.90 10.47 -6.43
C ARG A 214 -12.82 9.52 -5.67
N LEU A 215 -12.63 9.35 -4.36
CA LEU A 215 -13.53 8.58 -3.50
C LEU A 215 -14.92 9.21 -3.40
N GLU A 216 -15.02 10.55 -3.31
CA GLU A 216 -16.29 11.27 -3.34
C GLU A 216 -17.03 11.06 -4.67
N GLN A 217 -16.34 11.17 -5.79
CA GLN A 217 -16.93 10.91 -7.11
C GLN A 217 -17.47 9.48 -7.21
N TYR A 218 -16.75 8.50 -6.69
CA TYR A 218 -17.20 7.11 -6.68
C TYR A 218 -18.46 6.92 -5.81
N ARG A 219 -18.50 7.52 -4.63
CA ARG A 219 -19.68 7.51 -3.74
C ARG A 219 -20.89 8.11 -4.45
N PHE A 220 -20.73 9.27 -5.06
CA PHE A 220 -21.82 9.96 -5.76
C PHE A 220 -22.43 9.12 -6.88
N LEU A 221 -21.60 8.47 -7.68
CA LEU A 221 -22.03 7.60 -8.78
C LEU A 221 -22.81 6.36 -8.28
N ASN A 222 -22.39 5.77 -7.16
CA ASN A 222 -23.06 4.56 -6.62
C ASN A 222 -24.36 4.87 -5.88
N ILE A 223 -24.53 6.03 -5.28
CA ILE A 223 -25.80 6.43 -4.66
C ILE A 223 -26.89 6.52 -5.73
N HIS A 224 -26.60 7.09 -6.91
CA HIS A 224 -27.59 7.23 -7.98
C HIS A 224 -27.88 5.94 -8.76
N HIS A 225 -27.08 4.89 -8.61
CA HIS A 225 -27.36 3.57 -9.21
C HIS A 225 -28.28 2.68 -8.34
N HIS A 226 -28.50 3.02 -7.07
CA HIS A 226 -29.40 2.28 -6.20
C HIS A 226 -30.81 2.90 -6.09
N GLU A 227 -31.02 4.08 -6.69
CA GLU A 227 -32.32 4.77 -6.71
C GLU A 227 -33.10 4.56 -8.03
N ASN A 228 -32.58 3.80 -8.98
CA ASN A 228 -33.24 3.38 -10.21
C ASN A 228 -33.37 1.85 -10.26
#